data_72c3affd91c8359f635c68e9ee644a31
#
_entry.id   72c3affd91c8359f635c68e9ee644a31
#
_cell.length_a   1.000
_cell.length_b   1.000
_cell.length_c   1.000
_cell.angle_alpha   90.00
_cell.angle_beta   90.00
_cell.angle_gamma   90.00
#
_symmetry.space_group_name_H-M   'P 1'
#
loop_
_entity.id
_entity.type
_entity.pdbx_description
1 polymer ?
#
loop_
_entity_poly.entity_id
_entity_poly.type
_entity_poly.pdbx_seq_one_letter_code
_entity_poly.pdbx_strand_id
1 'polypeptide(L)'
;DKFDSVGRLDASFPECSFFTEQEQFDRFCAKVKGTKDNIDWLSICTPNYTHDAFIRYGLRMGADVICEKPVVLNPWNLEALIKEEEETGHKAYNILQLRLHDSIAALKKKVEEGPKDKVYDIDLTYITSRGKWYYTSWKGNNHKSGGVATNIGVHFYDMLQWIFGPVQENIVHVMSFDRVAGYLGLKQARVRYFLSINSECLPPNAVQGEKKTYR
;
A
#
# COMPACT_ATOMS: atom_id res chain seq x y z
N ASP A 1 13.26 12.85 -0.70
CA ASP A 1 12.20 13.24 0.25
C ASP A 1 12.22 14.76 0.43
N LYS A 2 11.04 15.38 0.41
CA LYS A 2 10.92 16.83 0.61
C LYS A 2 11.05 17.24 2.08
N PHE A 3 10.89 16.28 2.98
CA PHE A 3 10.94 16.50 4.42
C PHE A 3 11.99 15.58 5.04
N ASP A 4 13.03 16.16 5.54
CA ASP A 4 14.07 15.46 6.30
C ASP A 4 13.51 15.05 7.68
N SER A 5 12.85 13.91 7.72
CA SER A 5 12.22 13.38 8.93
C SER A 5 13.15 12.48 9.77
N VAL A 6 14.33 12.15 9.26
CA VAL A 6 15.28 11.22 9.88
C VAL A 6 16.68 11.80 10.07
N GLY A 7 16.84 13.11 9.94
CA GLY A 7 18.11 13.83 10.04
C GLY A 7 18.76 14.07 8.67
N ARG A 8 20.05 14.36 8.68
CA ARG A 8 20.78 14.67 7.46
C ARG A 8 21.09 13.41 6.66
N LEU A 9 20.33 13.17 5.60
CA LEU A 9 20.50 12.02 4.70
C LEU A 9 21.87 12.02 4.01
N ASP A 10 22.36 13.19 3.60
CA ASP A 10 23.68 13.38 3.00
C ASP A 10 24.81 12.95 3.92
N ALA A 11 24.67 13.14 5.25
CA ALA A 11 25.63 12.67 6.22
C ALA A 11 25.56 11.15 6.48
N SER A 12 24.36 10.57 6.34
CA SER A 12 24.14 9.13 6.54
C SER A 12 24.49 8.28 5.30
N PHE A 13 24.41 8.88 4.11
CA PHE A 13 24.67 8.21 2.82
C PHE A 13 25.55 9.11 1.93
N PRO A 14 26.83 9.32 2.29
CA PRO A 14 27.69 10.28 1.60
C PRO A 14 28.02 9.88 0.16
N GLU A 15 27.83 8.61 -0.21
CA GLU A 15 28.02 8.08 -1.56
C GLU A 15 26.82 8.34 -2.48
N CYS A 16 25.69 8.79 -1.94
CA CYS A 16 24.47 9.01 -2.71
C CYS A 16 24.39 10.44 -3.26
N SER A 17 23.82 10.58 -4.45
CA SER A 17 23.43 11.88 -5.01
C SER A 17 22.04 12.28 -4.51
N PHE A 18 21.89 13.48 -3.99
CA PHE A 18 20.63 14.00 -3.46
C PHE A 18 20.07 15.11 -4.34
N PHE A 19 18.79 15.04 -4.61
CA PHE A 19 18.07 16.02 -5.41
C PHE A 19 16.85 16.50 -4.63
N THR A 20 16.69 17.80 -4.50
CA THR A 20 15.51 18.43 -3.87
C THR A 20 14.37 18.65 -4.85
N GLU A 21 14.70 18.77 -6.12
CA GLU A 21 13.74 19.05 -7.20
C GLU A 21 13.67 17.91 -8.21
N GLN A 22 12.43 17.58 -8.62
CA GLN A 22 12.15 16.53 -9.61
C GLN A 22 12.91 16.76 -10.93
N GLU A 23 13.00 18.00 -11.36
CA GLU A 23 13.68 18.40 -12.58
C GLU A 23 15.19 18.07 -12.56
N GLN A 24 15.86 18.30 -11.43
CA GLN A 24 17.27 17.96 -11.28
C GLN A 24 17.48 16.44 -11.30
N PHE A 25 16.60 15.70 -10.66
CA PHE A 25 16.62 14.24 -10.68
C PHE A 25 16.40 13.70 -12.10
N ASP A 26 15.42 14.22 -12.82
CA ASP A 26 15.12 13.83 -14.20
C ASP A 26 16.31 14.06 -15.13
N ARG A 27 16.93 15.25 -15.06
CA ARG A 27 18.15 15.56 -15.84
C ARG A 27 19.31 14.63 -15.51
N PHE A 28 19.46 14.27 -14.24
CA PHE A 28 20.48 13.31 -13.82
C PHE A 28 20.22 11.94 -14.43
N CYS A 29 18.99 11.42 -14.31
CA CYS A 29 18.60 10.14 -14.91
C CYS A 29 18.84 10.11 -16.42
N ALA A 30 18.45 11.19 -17.13
CA ALA A 30 18.69 11.29 -18.56
C ALA A 30 20.18 11.29 -18.91
N LYS A 31 21.03 11.94 -18.10
CA LYS A 31 22.48 11.99 -18.30
C LYS A 31 23.15 10.62 -18.12
N VAL A 32 22.72 9.83 -17.13
CA VAL A 32 23.34 8.53 -16.82
C VAL A 32 22.76 7.37 -17.62
N LYS A 33 21.65 7.58 -18.32
CA LYS A 33 20.96 6.55 -19.11
C LYS A 33 21.92 5.90 -20.12
N GLY A 34 21.99 4.55 -20.08
CA GLY A 34 22.86 3.76 -20.94
C GLY A 34 24.36 3.81 -20.61
N THR A 35 24.75 4.45 -19.50
CA THR A 35 26.11 4.42 -18.97
C THR A 35 26.25 3.33 -17.89
N LYS A 36 27.45 3.16 -17.32
CA LYS A 36 27.68 2.27 -16.17
C LYS A 36 26.89 2.69 -14.90
N ASP A 37 26.47 3.95 -14.86
CA ASP A 37 25.74 4.53 -13.72
C ASP A 37 24.21 4.59 -14.02
N ASN A 38 23.73 3.82 -15.01
CA ASN A 38 22.33 3.71 -15.37
C ASN A 38 21.46 3.37 -14.16
N ILE A 39 20.26 3.92 -14.11
CA ILE A 39 19.29 3.60 -13.07
C ILE A 39 18.46 2.40 -13.52
N ASP A 40 18.71 1.24 -12.95
CA ASP A 40 18.00 -0.02 -13.27
C ASP A 40 16.77 -0.22 -12.38
N TRP A 41 16.73 0.42 -11.21
CA TRP A 41 15.65 0.33 -10.25
C TRP A 41 15.23 1.68 -9.71
N LEU A 42 13.91 1.92 -9.66
CA LEU A 42 13.32 3.09 -9.02
C LEU A 42 12.43 2.69 -7.85
N SER A 43 12.83 3.08 -6.62
CA SER A 43 11.98 2.91 -5.43
C SER A 43 11.12 4.13 -5.20
N ILE A 44 9.79 3.93 -5.11
CA ILE A 44 8.78 4.98 -4.97
C ILE A 44 8.17 4.91 -3.58
N CYS A 45 8.52 5.88 -2.72
CA CYS A 45 8.02 6.06 -1.35
C CYS A 45 7.32 7.41 -1.18
N THR A 46 6.74 7.92 -2.25
CA THR A 46 6.06 9.22 -2.32
C THR A 46 4.63 9.14 -1.78
N PRO A 47 3.87 10.24 -1.69
CA PRO A 47 2.45 10.19 -1.37
C PRO A 47 1.62 9.39 -2.39
N ASN A 48 0.61 8.66 -1.93
CA ASN A 48 -0.17 7.71 -2.74
C ASN A 48 -0.66 8.26 -4.09
N TYR A 49 -1.12 9.53 -4.12
CA TYR A 49 -1.66 10.15 -5.34
C TYR A 49 -0.61 10.41 -6.43
N THR A 50 0.66 10.26 -6.13
CA THR A 50 1.76 10.45 -7.08
C THR A 50 2.32 9.14 -7.62
N HIS A 51 1.94 7.99 -7.05
CA HIS A 51 2.51 6.69 -7.39
C HIS A 51 2.39 6.39 -8.89
N ASP A 52 1.20 6.52 -9.46
CA ASP A 52 0.94 6.26 -10.88
C ASP A 52 1.90 7.05 -11.81
N ALA A 53 2.08 8.34 -11.54
CA ALA A 53 2.97 9.17 -12.35
C ALA A 53 4.44 8.72 -12.24
N PHE A 54 4.91 8.41 -11.02
CA PHE A 54 6.29 7.97 -10.82
C PHE A 54 6.53 6.54 -11.31
N ILE A 55 5.55 5.65 -11.25
CA ILE A 55 5.67 4.31 -11.85
C ILE A 55 5.86 4.45 -13.36
N ARG A 56 5.00 5.21 -14.05
CA ARG A 56 5.15 5.45 -15.48
C ARG A 56 6.48 6.11 -15.82
N TYR A 57 6.91 7.06 -15.01
CA TYR A 57 8.21 7.69 -15.19
C TYR A 57 9.35 6.66 -15.14
N GLY A 58 9.37 5.79 -14.12
CA GLY A 58 10.38 4.76 -13.98
C GLY A 58 10.42 3.78 -15.15
N LEU A 59 9.25 3.24 -15.54
CA LEU A 59 9.14 2.31 -16.66
C LEU A 59 9.62 2.94 -17.97
N ARG A 60 9.21 4.17 -18.29
CA ARG A 60 9.66 4.91 -19.50
C ARG A 60 11.13 5.29 -19.48
N MET A 61 11.68 5.52 -18.30
CA MET A 61 13.10 5.77 -18.12
C MET A 61 13.94 4.52 -18.43
N GLY A 62 13.34 3.33 -18.39
CA GLY A 62 14.00 2.04 -18.60
C GLY A 62 14.47 1.39 -17.30
N ALA A 63 13.73 1.61 -16.23
CA ALA A 63 13.98 1.01 -14.92
C ALA A 63 12.81 0.14 -14.47
N ASP A 64 13.09 -0.92 -13.75
CA ASP A 64 12.10 -1.62 -12.94
C ASP A 64 11.73 -0.79 -11.72
N VAL A 65 10.49 -0.90 -11.26
CA VAL A 65 9.94 -0.04 -10.22
C VAL A 65 9.52 -0.85 -9.00
N ILE A 66 9.90 -0.39 -7.82
CA ILE A 66 9.38 -0.87 -6.53
C ILE A 66 8.57 0.26 -5.92
N CYS A 67 7.25 0.08 -5.81
CA CYS A 67 6.35 1.11 -5.31
C CYS A 67 5.70 0.72 -3.98
N GLU A 68 5.67 1.66 -3.04
CA GLU A 68 4.84 1.55 -1.84
C GLU A 68 3.36 1.39 -2.21
N LYS A 69 2.62 0.77 -1.31
CA LYS A 69 1.17 0.59 -1.46
C LYS A 69 0.39 1.89 -1.17
N PRO A 70 -0.77 2.07 -1.76
CA PRO A 70 -1.34 1.33 -2.89
C PRO A 70 -0.63 1.68 -4.20
N VAL A 71 -0.60 0.77 -5.14
CA VAL A 71 -0.03 1.05 -6.48
C VAL A 71 -0.71 2.23 -7.14
N VAL A 72 -2.03 2.26 -7.11
CA VAL A 72 -2.87 3.32 -7.67
C VAL A 72 -4.01 3.64 -6.72
N LEU A 73 -4.62 4.81 -6.85
CA LEU A 73 -5.87 5.19 -6.19
C LEU A 73 -7.09 4.92 -7.05
N ASN A 74 -6.91 4.84 -8.36
CA ASN A 74 -7.97 4.62 -9.32
C ASN A 74 -7.70 3.32 -10.09
N PRO A 75 -8.64 2.34 -10.10
CA PRO A 75 -8.44 1.06 -10.80
C PRO A 75 -8.11 1.19 -12.29
N TRP A 76 -8.66 2.17 -12.99
CA TRP A 76 -8.36 2.39 -14.42
C TRP A 76 -6.89 2.77 -14.67
N ASN A 77 -6.22 3.39 -13.69
CA ASN A 77 -4.78 3.65 -13.82
C ASN A 77 -3.98 2.34 -13.82
N LEU A 78 -4.48 1.27 -13.19
CA LEU A 78 -3.81 -0.03 -13.19
C LEU A 78 -3.76 -0.63 -14.61
N GLU A 79 -4.85 -0.52 -15.37
CA GLU A 79 -4.88 -0.98 -16.77
C GLU A 79 -3.86 -0.22 -17.63
N ALA A 80 -3.74 1.09 -17.41
CA ALA A 80 -2.74 1.91 -18.09
C ALA A 80 -1.30 1.52 -17.70
N LEU A 81 -1.06 1.15 -16.43
CA LEU A 81 0.26 0.70 -15.98
C LEU A 81 0.62 -0.68 -16.54
N ILE A 82 -0.34 -1.60 -16.64
CA ILE A 82 -0.12 -2.91 -17.30
C ILE A 82 0.32 -2.72 -18.74
N LYS A 83 -0.36 -1.85 -19.47
CA LYS A 83 0.01 -1.51 -20.86
C LYS A 83 1.42 -0.89 -20.93
N GLU A 84 1.76 -0.01 -19.99
CA GLU A 84 3.09 0.61 -19.92
C GLU A 84 4.20 -0.44 -19.67
N GLU A 85 3.94 -1.45 -18.81
CA GLU A 85 4.85 -2.57 -18.60
C GLU A 85 5.06 -3.40 -19.89
N GLU A 86 3.97 -3.64 -20.64
CA GLU A 86 4.05 -4.38 -21.91
C GLU A 86 4.85 -3.60 -22.97
N GLU A 87 4.65 -2.28 -23.04
CA GLU A 87 5.32 -1.41 -24.03
C GLU A 87 6.81 -1.20 -23.71
N THR A 88 7.16 -1.11 -22.44
CA THR A 88 8.55 -0.82 -22.02
C THR A 88 9.38 -2.10 -21.76
N GLY A 89 8.73 -3.22 -21.48
CA GLY A 89 9.38 -4.47 -21.08
C GLY A 89 9.88 -4.48 -19.62
N HIS A 90 9.68 -3.38 -18.88
CA HIS A 90 10.03 -3.25 -17.46
C HIS A 90 8.85 -3.57 -16.56
N LYS A 91 9.10 -3.81 -15.26
CA LYS A 91 8.10 -4.25 -14.29
C LYS A 91 7.93 -3.30 -13.12
N ALA A 92 6.69 -3.20 -12.63
CA ALA A 92 6.36 -2.50 -11.39
C ALA A 92 5.96 -3.51 -10.29
N TYR A 93 6.69 -3.48 -9.20
CA TYR A 93 6.48 -4.32 -8.02
C TYR A 93 5.85 -3.50 -6.90
N ASN A 94 4.90 -4.10 -6.18
CA ASN A 94 4.23 -3.45 -5.06
C ASN A 94 4.57 -4.11 -3.73
N ILE A 95 4.74 -3.29 -2.68
CA ILE A 95 5.08 -3.78 -1.34
C ILE A 95 3.80 -4.11 -0.56
N LEU A 96 3.54 -5.39 -0.36
CA LEU A 96 2.41 -5.94 0.41
C LEU A 96 2.93 -6.84 1.54
N GLN A 97 3.55 -6.20 2.54
CA GLN A 97 4.37 -6.85 3.55
C GLN A 97 3.66 -7.88 4.44
N LEU A 98 2.32 -7.85 4.55
CA LEU A 98 1.61 -8.86 5.36
C LEU A 98 1.82 -10.28 4.85
N ARG A 99 2.04 -10.46 3.56
CA ARG A 99 2.35 -11.79 2.97
C ARG A 99 3.65 -12.38 3.50
N LEU A 100 4.57 -11.54 3.97
CA LEU A 100 5.88 -11.94 4.50
C LEU A 100 5.87 -12.19 6.01
N HIS A 101 4.74 -11.95 6.69
CA HIS A 101 4.65 -12.17 8.12
C HIS A 101 4.47 -13.66 8.42
N ASP A 102 5.33 -14.23 9.26
CA ASP A 102 5.40 -15.67 9.53
C ASP A 102 4.04 -16.28 9.89
N SER A 103 3.26 -15.62 10.77
CA SER A 103 1.95 -16.13 11.15
C SER A 103 0.93 -16.11 10.00
N ILE A 104 1.05 -15.17 9.07
CA ILE A 104 0.19 -15.08 7.88
C ILE A 104 0.59 -16.14 6.86
N ALA A 105 1.88 -16.34 6.64
CA ALA A 105 2.39 -17.42 5.80
C ALA A 105 1.99 -18.80 6.34
N ALA A 106 2.10 -19.01 7.67
CA ALA A 106 1.67 -20.25 8.33
C ALA A 106 0.15 -20.47 8.22
N LEU A 107 -0.67 -19.40 8.37
CA LEU A 107 -2.12 -19.49 8.18
C LEU A 107 -2.47 -19.87 6.73
N LYS A 108 -1.83 -19.25 5.75
CA LYS A 108 -2.03 -19.61 4.33
C LYS A 108 -1.73 -21.09 4.09
N LYS A 109 -0.57 -21.56 4.55
CA LYS A 109 -0.21 -22.98 4.43
C LYS A 109 -1.24 -23.90 5.04
N LYS A 110 -1.73 -23.58 6.26
CA LYS A 110 -2.78 -24.35 6.95
C LYS A 110 -4.10 -24.40 6.15
N VAL A 111 -4.47 -23.31 5.47
CA VAL A 111 -5.66 -23.27 4.61
C VAL A 111 -5.43 -24.09 3.33
N GLU A 112 -4.24 -24.00 2.74
CA GLU A 112 -3.88 -24.76 1.54
C GLU A 112 -3.81 -26.28 1.79
N GLU A 113 -3.38 -26.71 2.95
CA GLU A 113 -3.33 -28.10 3.38
C GLU A 113 -4.68 -28.64 3.88
N GLY A 114 -5.62 -27.75 4.19
CA GLY A 114 -6.95 -28.08 4.70
C GLY A 114 -7.94 -28.53 3.62
N PRO A 115 -9.18 -28.89 4.03
CA PRO A 115 -10.25 -29.28 3.10
C PRO A 115 -10.57 -28.15 2.12
N LYS A 116 -10.63 -28.48 0.83
CA LYS A 116 -10.82 -27.48 -0.26
C LYS A 116 -12.23 -26.91 -0.34
N ASP A 117 -13.21 -27.64 0.18
CA ASP A 117 -14.62 -27.27 0.28
C ASP A 117 -14.95 -26.47 1.54
N LYS A 118 -14.00 -26.35 2.48
CA LYS A 118 -14.21 -25.61 3.71
C LYS A 118 -14.30 -24.12 3.45
N VAL A 119 -15.35 -23.50 3.97
CA VAL A 119 -15.55 -22.05 3.99
C VAL A 119 -15.34 -21.54 5.43
N TYR A 120 -14.49 -20.54 5.59
CA TYR A 120 -14.15 -19.95 6.87
C TYR A 120 -15.00 -18.70 7.14
N ASP A 121 -15.53 -18.56 8.35
CA ASP A 121 -16.17 -17.33 8.81
C ASP A 121 -15.14 -16.47 9.55
N ILE A 122 -14.96 -15.23 9.10
CA ILE A 122 -13.89 -14.33 9.56
C ILE A 122 -14.49 -12.98 9.97
N ASP A 123 -14.12 -12.52 11.16
CA ASP A 123 -14.33 -11.15 11.60
C ASP A 123 -12.98 -10.42 11.60
N LEU A 124 -12.84 -9.45 10.72
CA LEU A 124 -11.66 -8.60 10.63
C LEU A 124 -11.94 -7.24 11.24
N THR A 125 -11.32 -6.94 12.36
CA THR A 125 -11.42 -5.63 12.99
C THR A 125 -10.04 -4.99 13.11
N TYR A 126 -9.90 -3.75 12.61
CA TYR A 126 -8.68 -2.96 12.78
C TYR A 126 -9.03 -1.51 13.07
N ILE A 127 -8.75 -1.08 14.28
CA ILE A 127 -8.99 0.29 14.72
C ILE A 127 -7.65 0.88 15.19
N THR A 128 -7.23 1.98 14.58
CA THR A 128 -5.98 2.65 14.93
C THR A 128 -6.18 4.16 14.93
N SER A 129 -6.30 4.74 16.12
CA SER A 129 -6.48 6.19 16.23
C SER A 129 -5.29 6.94 15.63
N ARG A 130 -5.58 8.06 14.99
CA ARG A 130 -4.56 8.92 14.38
C ARG A 130 -4.50 10.26 15.10
N GLY A 131 -3.28 10.78 15.27
CA GLY A 131 -3.04 12.11 15.83
C GLY A 131 -3.34 13.23 14.82
N LYS A 132 -3.33 14.47 15.29
CA LYS A 132 -3.63 15.68 14.49
C LYS A 132 -2.79 15.75 13.20
N TRP A 133 -1.53 15.33 13.25
CA TRP A 133 -0.62 15.30 12.11
C TRP A 133 -1.16 14.51 10.91
N TYR A 134 -1.91 13.44 11.16
CA TYR A 134 -2.51 12.63 10.10
C TYR A 134 -3.51 13.45 9.28
N TYR A 135 -4.39 14.17 9.96
CA TYR A 135 -5.47 14.95 9.33
C TYR A 135 -4.95 16.22 8.64
N THR A 136 -3.81 16.75 9.05
CA THR A 136 -3.18 17.91 8.41
C THR A 136 -2.23 17.54 7.27
N SER A 137 -1.88 16.25 7.17
CA SER A 137 -1.05 15.72 6.08
C SER A 137 -1.90 15.26 4.88
N TRP A 138 -1.23 14.89 3.80
CA TRP A 138 -1.90 14.30 2.64
C TRP A 138 -2.68 13.01 2.97
N LYS A 139 -2.32 12.32 4.06
CA LYS A 139 -2.97 11.07 4.52
C LYS A 139 -4.42 11.31 4.98
N GLY A 140 -4.72 12.49 5.53
CA GLY A 140 -6.07 12.87 5.93
C GLY A 140 -6.96 13.34 4.77
N ASN A 141 -6.42 13.49 3.58
CA ASN A 141 -7.18 13.85 2.39
C ASN A 141 -7.51 12.60 1.56
N ASN A 142 -8.79 12.25 1.45
CA ASN A 142 -9.23 11.03 0.76
C ASN A 142 -8.83 10.99 -0.72
N HIS A 143 -8.84 12.12 -1.42
CA HIS A 143 -8.41 12.19 -2.82
C HIS A 143 -6.91 11.93 -2.99
N LYS A 144 -6.12 12.20 -1.96
CA LYS A 144 -4.66 12.00 -1.99
C LYS A 144 -4.23 10.66 -1.41
N SER A 145 -4.96 10.13 -0.44
CA SER A 145 -4.61 8.89 0.26
C SER A 145 -5.40 7.67 -0.22
N GLY A 146 -6.60 7.88 -0.78
CA GLY A 146 -7.59 6.83 -1.04
C GLY A 146 -8.43 6.47 0.19
N GLY A 147 -8.29 7.21 1.31
CA GLY A 147 -9.03 6.99 2.55
C GLY A 147 -8.66 5.70 3.27
N VAL A 148 -9.46 5.32 4.26
CA VAL A 148 -9.23 4.14 5.11
C VAL A 148 -9.24 2.85 4.30
N ALA A 149 -10.20 2.71 3.38
CA ALA A 149 -10.35 1.50 2.56
C ALA A 149 -9.10 1.21 1.73
N THR A 150 -8.54 2.22 1.07
CA THR A 150 -7.39 2.04 0.18
C THR A 150 -6.07 2.10 0.94
N ASN A 151 -5.87 3.13 1.76
CA ASN A 151 -4.57 3.34 2.42
C ASN A 151 -4.26 2.31 3.52
N ILE A 152 -5.29 1.81 4.21
CA ILE A 152 -5.16 0.81 5.29
C ILE A 152 -5.71 -0.53 4.82
N GLY A 153 -6.91 -0.54 4.23
CA GLY A 153 -7.62 -1.74 3.86
C GLY A 153 -6.89 -2.60 2.83
N VAL A 154 -6.11 -2.00 1.93
CA VAL A 154 -5.35 -2.74 0.90
C VAL A 154 -4.51 -3.87 1.48
N HIS A 155 -3.88 -3.67 2.63
CA HIS A 155 -3.10 -4.71 3.30
C HIS A 155 -3.93 -5.92 3.68
N PHE A 156 -5.11 -5.68 4.23
CA PHE A 156 -6.01 -6.74 4.70
C PHE A 156 -6.75 -7.41 3.55
N TYR A 157 -7.23 -6.64 2.58
CA TYR A 157 -7.91 -7.19 1.41
C TYR A 157 -6.98 -8.05 0.56
N ASP A 158 -5.73 -7.62 0.40
CA ASP A 158 -4.69 -8.41 -0.26
C ASP A 158 -4.40 -9.70 0.50
N MET A 159 -4.14 -9.60 1.80
CA MET A 159 -3.87 -10.76 2.68
C MET A 159 -5.01 -11.78 2.62
N LEU A 160 -6.25 -11.32 2.73
CA LEU A 160 -7.43 -12.19 2.70
C LEU A 160 -7.57 -12.91 1.36
N GLN A 161 -7.42 -12.19 0.25
CA GLN A 161 -7.47 -12.80 -1.08
C GLN A 161 -6.32 -13.79 -1.30
N TRP A 162 -5.14 -13.47 -0.82
CA TRP A 162 -3.96 -14.33 -0.93
C TRP A 162 -4.12 -15.64 -0.17
N ILE A 163 -4.83 -15.63 0.98
CA ILE A 163 -5.07 -16.82 1.81
C ILE A 163 -6.28 -17.62 1.32
N PHE A 164 -7.41 -16.94 1.06
CA PHE A 164 -8.73 -17.59 0.88
C PHE A 164 -9.26 -17.55 -0.56
N GLY A 165 -8.46 -17.01 -1.48
CA GLY A 165 -8.79 -16.93 -2.90
C GLY A 165 -9.53 -15.65 -3.30
N PRO A 166 -9.91 -15.53 -4.59
CA PRO A 166 -10.44 -14.30 -5.14
C PRO A 166 -11.79 -13.89 -4.55
N VAL A 167 -12.06 -12.59 -4.61
CA VAL A 167 -13.36 -12.01 -4.24
C VAL A 167 -14.44 -12.47 -5.21
N GLN A 168 -15.54 -12.96 -4.68
CA GLN A 168 -16.76 -13.37 -5.39
C GLN A 168 -17.91 -12.39 -5.13
N GLU A 169 -17.91 -11.76 -3.95
CA GLU A 169 -18.92 -10.81 -3.56
C GLU A 169 -18.30 -9.70 -2.70
N ASN A 170 -18.75 -8.46 -2.90
CA ASN A 170 -18.32 -7.32 -2.09
C ASN A 170 -19.52 -6.43 -1.77
N ILE A 171 -19.82 -6.27 -0.48
CA ILE A 171 -20.89 -5.39 0.00
C ILE A 171 -20.28 -4.38 0.95
N VAL A 172 -20.40 -3.10 0.62
CA VAL A 172 -19.96 -2.00 1.48
C VAL A 172 -21.16 -1.45 2.24
N HIS A 173 -21.15 -1.63 3.57
CA HIS A 173 -22.22 -1.12 4.44
C HIS A 173 -21.96 0.31 4.92
N VAL A 174 -20.70 0.63 5.19
CA VAL A 174 -20.26 1.95 5.65
C VAL A 174 -19.00 2.35 4.90
N MET A 175 -18.99 3.57 4.35
CA MET A 175 -17.79 4.18 3.81
C MET A 175 -17.80 5.67 4.16
N SER A 176 -16.89 6.06 5.04
CA SER A 176 -16.66 7.44 5.40
C SER A 176 -15.16 7.76 5.39
N PHE A 177 -14.80 9.01 5.68
CA PHE A 177 -13.40 9.41 5.66
C PHE A 177 -12.56 8.71 6.76
N ASP A 178 -13.18 8.28 7.85
CA ASP A 178 -12.53 7.74 9.05
C ASP A 178 -12.80 6.25 9.31
N ARG A 179 -13.73 5.64 8.55
CA ARG A 179 -14.09 4.22 8.72
C ARG A 179 -14.67 3.59 7.48
N VAL A 180 -14.52 2.29 7.39
CA VAL A 180 -15.15 1.45 6.39
C VAL A 180 -15.59 0.13 7.02
N ALA A 181 -16.77 -0.35 6.66
CA ALA A 181 -17.29 -1.64 7.09
C ALA A 181 -18.05 -2.32 5.95
N GLY A 182 -17.98 -3.63 5.93
CA GLY A 182 -18.67 -4.38 4.89
C GLY A 182 -18.48 -5.89 5.02
N TYR A 183 -18.80 -6.54 3.93
CA TYR A 183 -18.69 -7.98 3.75
C TYR A 183 -17.91 -8.29 2.47
N LEU A 184 -17.04 -9.31 2.54
CA LEU A 184 -16.37 -9.92 1.40
C LEU A 184 -16.66 -11.41 1.38
N GLY A 185 -17.29 -11.88 0.32
CA GLY A 185 -17.36 -13.28 -0.03
C GLY A 185 -16.12 -13.65 -0.86
N LEU A 186 -15.27 -14.52 -0.31
CA LEU A 186 -14.10 -15.07 -0.98
C LEU A 186 -14.36 -16.53 -1.35
N LYS A 187 -13.53 -17.10 -2.22
CA LYS A 187 -13.68 -18.51 -2.64
C LYS A 187 -13.79 -19.47 -1.43
N GLN A 188 -12.99 -19.25 -0.38
CA GLN A 188 -12.95 -20.08 0.82
C GLN A 188 -13.23 -19.33 2.12
N ALA A 189 -13.77 -18.10 2.07
CA ALA A 189 -14.13 -17.37 3.29
C ALA A 189 -15.31 -16.42 3.11
N ARG A 190 -16.02 -16.19 4.21
CA ARG A 190 -16.99 -15.12 4.42
C ARG A 190 -16.42 -14.17 5.45
N VAL A 191 -16.15 -12.93 5.05
CA VAL A 191 -15.44 -11.97 5.88
C VAL A 191 -16.33 -10.79 6.19
N ARG A 192 -16.59 -10.51 7.47
CA ARG A 192 -17.10 -9.24 7.93
C ARG A 192 -15.90 -8.38 8.30
N TYR A 193 -15.83 -7.16 7.80
CA TYR A 193 -14.71 -6.28 8.11
C TYR A 193 -15.14 -4.94 8.66
N PHE A 194 -14.36 -4.42 9.59
CA PHE A 194 -14.46 -3.09 10.14
C PHE A 194 -13.06 -2.48 10.31
N LEU A 195 -12.80 -1.39 9.60
CA LEU A 195 -11.53 -0.65 9.67
C LEU A 195 -11.83 0.79 10.07
N SER A 196 -11.10 1.35 11.03
CA SER A 196 -11.31 2.72 11.48
C SER A 196 -10.02 3.39 11.94
N ILE A 197 -9.95 4.71 11.72
CA ILE A 197 -8.94 5.60 12.30
C ILE A 197 -9.51 6.51 13.40
N ASN A 198 -10.78 6.36 13.71
CA ASN A 198 -11.48 7.15 14.72
C ASN A 198 -11.30 6.50 16.11
N SER A 199 -10.82 7.30 17.07
CA SER A 199 -10.63 6.85 18.45
C SER A 199 -11.92 6.50 19.18
N GLU A 200 -13.05 7.07 18.77
CA GLU A 200 -14.39 6.77 19.34
C GLU A 200 -14.85 5.34 19.04
N CYS A 201 -14.29 4.72 18.01
CA CYS A 201 -14.57 3.33 17.67
C CYS A 201 -13.80 2.32 18.54
N LEU A 202 -12.87 2.78 19.39
CA LEU A 202 -12.10 1.88 20.25
C LEU A 202 -13.00 1.34 21.37
N PRO A 203 -12.95 0.02 21.65
CA PRO A 203 -13.58 -0.52 22.84
C PRO A 203 -13.07 0.16 24.12
N PRO A 204 -13.92 0.32 25.16
CA PRO A 204 -13.55 1.04 26.39
C PRO A 204 -12.25 0.54 27.06
N ASN A 205 -11.93 -0.73 26.91
CA ASN A 205 -10.76 -1.38 27.52
C ASN A 205 -9.58 -1.57 26.56
N ALA A 206 -9.64 -1.02 25.33
CA ALA A 206 -8.62 -1.22 24.31
C ALA A 206 -7.43 -0.25 24.38
N VAL A 207 -7.27 0.45 25.50
CA VAL A 207 -6.16 1.39 25.70
C VAL A 207 -4.92 0.60 26.13
N GLN A 208 -4.10 0.22 25.17
CA GLN A 208 -2.77 -0.34 25.42
C GLN A 208 -1.70 0.66 24.99
N GLY A 209 -1.05 1.31 25.94
CA GLY A 209 0.05 2.25 25.71
C GLY A 209 -0.35 3.55 25.00
N GLU A 210 0.65 4.27 24.48
CA GLU A 210 0.45 5.53 23.74
C GLU A 210 -0.25 5.36 22.37
N LYS A 211 -0.17 4.18 21.77
CA LYS A 211 -0.83 3.86 20.51
C LYS A 211 -2.15 3.15 20.77
N LYS A 212 -3.24 3.90 20.73
CA LYS A 212 -4.60 3.37 20.83
C LYS A 212 -4.96 2.57 19.57
N THR A 213 -4.68 1.27 19.60
CA THR A 213 -4.94 0.35 18.48
C THR A 213 -5.65 -0.88 19.00
N TYR A 214 -6.66 -1.35 18.26
CA TYR A 214 -7.37 -2.61 18.47
C TYR A 214 -7.31 -3.45 17.19
N ARG A 215 -6.93 -4.72 17.34
CA ARG A 215 -6.80 -5.67 16.22
C ARG A 215 -7.40 -7.00 16.58
#